data_df23daba9beda5c956727db40632810f
#
_entry.id   df23daba9beda5c956727db40632810f
#
_cell.length_a   1.000
_cell.length_b   1.000
_cell.length_c   1.000
_cell.angle_alpha   90.00
_cell.angle_beta   90.00
_cell.angle_gamma   90.00
#
_symmetry.space_group_name_H-M   'P 1'
#
loop_
_entity.id
_entity.type
_entity.pdbx_description
1 polymer ?
#
loop_
_entity_poly.entity_id
_entity_poly.type
_entity_poly.pdbx_seq_one_letter_code
_entity_poly.pdbx_strand_id
1 'polypeptide(L)'
;MNKYIFETRMEVRDYECDIEGIVNNANYLHYTEHTRHLFLKTCGLSFAEMHEKGVDAVVARMNLQFKTPLRCDDEFISRLWLEKQGIKYVFHQDIFRASDEALCFRGDITLVCLINGRLSDSEDYNQAFKDFIQSE
;
A
#
# COMPACT_ATOMS: atom_id res chain seq x y z
N MET A 1 10.57 7.30 15.55
CA MET A 1 9.92 6.05 15.18
C MET A 1 8.63 6.29 14.45
N ASN A 2 8.48 5.65 13.31
CA ASN A 2 7.29 5.83 12.49
C ASN A 2 6.14 5.00 13.02
N LYS A 3 4.93 5.56 12.94
CA LYS A 3 3.74 4.87 13.39
C LYS A 3 2.91 4.46 12.17
N TYR A 4 2.35 3.26 12.24
CA TYR A 4 1.38 2.86 11.22
C TYR A 4 0.13 3.70 11.38
N ILE A 5 -0.41 4.16 10.26
CA ILE A 5 -1.62 5.00 10.25
C ILE A 5 -2.83 4.20 9.82
N PHE A 6 -2.64 3.00 9.29
CA PHE A 6 -3.73 2.15 8.83
C PHE A 6 -3.28 0.71 8.80
N GLU A 7 -4.20 -0.21 9.08
CA GLU A 7 -3.95 -1.64 8.93
C GLU A 7 -5.23 -2.34 8.56
N THR A 8 -5.09 -3.48 7.89
CA THR A 8 -6.20 -4.36 7.57
C THR A 8 -5.76 -5.80 7.72
N ARG A 9 -6.71 -6.65 8.05
CA ARG A 9 -6.45 -8.08 8.26
C ARG A 9 -7.00 -8.87 7.08
N MET A 10 -6.20 -9.80 6.60
CA MET A 10 -6.56 -10.62 5.45
C MET A 10 -6.14 -12.06 5.68
N GLU A 11 -6.69 -12.96 4.87
CA GLU A 11 -6.33 -14.38 4.90
C GLU A 11 -5.83 -14.79 3.53
N VAL A 12 -4.77 -15.59 3.50
CA VAL A 12 -4.21 -16.12 2.24
C VAL A 12 -5.18 -17.16 1.67
N ARG A 13 -5.51 -17.01 0.39
CA ARG A 13 -6.36 -17.96 -0.33
C ARG A 13 -5.49 -18.96 -1.08
N ASP A 14 -6.02 -20.18 -1.27
CA ASP A 14 -5.25 -21.27 -1.88
C ASP A 14 -4.74 -20.91 -3.28
N TYR A 15 -5.55 -20.22 -4.07
CA TYR A 15 -5.15 -19.85 -5.43
C TYR A 15 -4.07 -18.76 -5.47
N GLU A 16 -3.70 -18.21 -4.33
CA GLU A 16 -2.65 -17.19 -4.24
C GLU A 16 -1.27 -17.81 -4.03
N CYS A 17 -1.23 -19.12 -3.77
CA CYS A 17 0.01 -19.83 -3.52
C CYS A 17 0.52 -20.48 -4.79
N ASP A 18 1.86 -20.61 -4.86
CA ASP A 18 2.50 -21.27 -5.99
C ASP A 18 2.74 -22.75 -5.66
N ILE A 19 3.47 -23.45 -6.53
CA ILE A 19 3.70 -24.88 -6.40
C ILE A 19 4.48 -25.23 -5.13
N GLU A 20 5.25 -24.30 -4.57
CA GLU A 20 5.96 -24.51 -3.31
C GLU A 20 5.05 -24.37 -2.08
N GLY A 21 3.80 -24.00 -2.26
CA GLY A 21 2.85 -23.84 -1.16
C GLY A 21 3.01 -22.52 -0.41
N ILE A 22 3.73 -21.57 -0.98
CA ILE A 22 3.87 -20.23 -0.41
C ILE A 22 3.23 -19.21 -1.35
N VAL A 23 2.87 -18.05 -0.79
CA VAL A 23 2.24 -16.99 -1.57
C VAL A 23 3.16 -16.55 -2.71
N ASN A 24 2.62 -16.51 -3.92
CA ASN A 24 3.36 -16.03 -5.07
C ASN A 24 3.73 -14.56 -4.89
N ASN A 25 4.95 -14.20 -5.29
CA ASN A 25 5.47 -12.85 -5.10
C ASN A 25 4.53 -11.75 -5.61
N ALA A 26 3.86 -11.99 -6.72
CA ALA A 26 2.94 -11.00 -7.31
C ALA A 26 1.76 -10.69 -6.39
N ASN A 27 1.35 -11.63 -5.56
CA ASN A 27 0.19 -11.44 -4.70
C ASN A 27 0.48 -10.48 -3.55
N TYR A 28 1.74 -10.36 -3.13
CA TYR A 28 2.09 -9.34 -2.14
C TYR A 28 1.80 -7.94 -2.67
N LEU A 29 1.99 -7.73 -3.96
CA LEU A 29 1.66 -6.45 -4.59
C LEU A 29 0.15 -6.23 -4.61
N HIS A 30 -0.64 -7.27 -4.84
CA HIS A 30 -2.10 -7.17 -4.76
C HIS A 30 -2.55 -6.85 -3.34
N TYR A 31 -1.94 -7.46 -2.34
CA TYR A 31 -2.27 -7.18 -0.94
C TYR A 31 -1.98 -5.72 -0.59
N THR A 32 -0.83 -5.22 -0.99
CA THR A 32 -0.46 -3.83 -0.66
C THR A 32 -1.31 -2.83 -1.44
N GLU A 33 -1.66 -3.13 -2.69
CA GLU A 33 -2.55 -2.28 -3.46
C GLU A 33 -3.93 -2.20 -2.81
N HIS A 34 -4.47 -3.35 -2.41
CA HIS A 34 -5.76 -3.41 -1.74
C HIS A 34 -5.73 -2.59 -0.45
N THR A 35 -4.65 -2.69 0.31
CA THR A 35 -4.49 -1.94 1.56
C THR A 35 -4.52 -0.43 1.28
N ARG A 36 -3.83 0.03 0.22
CA ARG A 36 -3.86 1.44 -0.15
C ARG A 36 -5.26 1.89 -0.54
N HIS A 37 -6.01 1.04 -1.28
CA HIS A 37 -7.39 1.36 -1.66
C HIS A 37 -8.29 1.51 -0.44
N LEU A 38 -8.16 0.60 0.53
CA LEU A 38 -8.95 0.68 1.76
C LEU A 38 -8.61 1.93 2.56
N PHE A 39 -7.32 2.25 2.65
CA PHE A 39 -6.89 3.47 3.33
C PHE A 39 -7.49 4.70 2.66
N LEU A 40 -7.47 4.73 1.33
CA LEU A 40 -7.99 5.87 0.59
C LEU A 40 -9.48 6.08 0.89
N LYS A 41 -10.23 4.99 1.03
CA LYS A 41 -11.65 5.08 1.41
C LYS A 41 -11.82 5.75 2.77
N THR A 42 -10.94 5.48 3.72
CA THR A 42 -11.04 6.13 5.04
C THR A 42 -10.75 7.62 4.95
N CYS A 43 -10.07 8.06 3.89
CA CYS A 43 -9.82 9.47 3.63
C CYS A 43 -10.96 10.12 2.84
N GLY A 44 -11.99 9.37 2.49
CA GLY A 44 -13.13 9.88 1.75
C GLY A 44 -12.92 9.96 0.25
N LEU A 45 -11.90 9.27 -0.27
CA LEU A 45 -11.58 9.28 -1.69
C LEU A 45 -11.59 7.86 -2.26
N SER A 46 -11.60 7.77 -3.60
CA SER A 46 -11.29 6.54 -4.29
C SER A 46 -10.44 6.88 -5.52
N PHE A 47 -9.57 5.96 -5.91
CA PHE A 47 -8.75 6.17 -7.10
C PHE A 47 -9.62 6.31 -8.35
N ALA A 48 -10.74 5.57 -8.41
CA ALA A 48 -11.66 5.64 -9.55
C ALA A 48 -12.31 7.01 -9.66
N GLU A 49 -12.80 7.57 -8.55
CA GLU A 49 -13.41 8.90 -8.56
C GLU A 49 -12.41 9.97 -8.93
N MET A 50 -11.19 9.84 -8.43
CA MET A 50 -10.15 10.81 -8.76
C MET A 50 -9.80 10.75 -10.24
N HIS A 51 -9.75 9.53 -10.81
CA HIS A 51 -9.51 9.35 -12.24
C HIS A 51 -10.56 10.07 -13.07
N GLU A 52 -11.83 10.00 -12.67
CA GLU A 52 -12.90 10.68 -13.40
C GLU A 52 -12.73 12.20 -13.39
N LYS A 53 -12.06 12.73 -12.38
CA LYS A 53 -11.76 14.15 -12.26
C LYS A 53 -10.47 14.53 -13.00
N GLY A 54 -9.83 13.56 -13.65
CA GLY A 54 -8.58 13.80 -14.35
C GLY A 54 -7.35 13.75 -13.45
N VAL A 55 -7.48 13.21 -12.24
CA VAL A 55 -6.38 13.10 -11.28
C VAL A 55 -6.07 11.63 -11.04
N ASP A 56 -4.87 11.22 -11.46
CA ASP A 56 -4.42 9.84 -11.33
C ASP A 56 -3.24 9.75 -10.40
N ALA A 57 -3.27 8.77 -9.49
CA ALA A 57 -2.12 8.42 -8.67
C ALA A 57 -1.55 7.13 -9.25
N VAL A 58 -0.31 7.20 -9.72
CA VAL A 58 0.32 6.04 -10.37
C VAL A 58 1.61 5.67 -9.67
N VAL A 59 1.92 4.39 -9.68
CA VAL A 59 3.15 3.89 -9.07
C VAL A 59 4.32 4.27 -9.96
N ALA A 60 5.30 4.97 -9.37
CA ALA A 60 6.52 5.38 -10.07
C ALA A 60 7.71 4.51 -9.68
N ARG A 61 7.70 3.94 -8.48
CA ARG A 61 8.82 3.15 -7.99
C ARG A 61 8.36 2.23 -6.88
N MET A 62 8.96 1.04 -6.84
CA MET A 62 8.76 0.09 -5.75
C MET A 62 10.10 -0.44 -5.30
N ASN A 63 10.29 -0.49 -3.98
CA ASN A 63 11.43 -1.16 -3.38
C ASN A 63 10.87 -2.22 -2.45
N LEU A 64 11.06 -3.49 -2.78
CA LEU A 64 10.37 -4.60 -2.14
C LEU A 64 11.37 -5.57 -1.52
N GLN A 65 11.01 -6.07 -0.33
CA GLN A 65 11.78 -7.11 0.34
C GLN A 65 10.83 -8.22 0.76
N PHE A 66 11.12 -9.44 0.33
CA PHE A 66 10.36 -10.63 0.68
C PHE A 66 11.08 -11.31 1.83
N LYS A 67 10.39 -11.51 2.94
CA LYS A 67 10.98 -12.07 4.15
C LYS A 67 10.42 -13.47 4.41
N THR A 68 9.84 -13.69 5.58
CA THR A 68 9.24 -14.99 5.90
C THR A 68 8.02 -15.22 5.01
N PRO A 69 7.94 -16.33 4.28
CA PRO A 69 6.82 -16.53 3.36
C PRO A 69 5.51 -16.80 4.07
N LEU A 70 4.43 -16.25 3.51
CA LEU A 70 3.07 -16.61 3.90
C LEU A 70 2.67 -17.88 3.18
N ARG A 71 1.82 -18.67 3.83
CA ARG A 71 1.32 -19.94 3.31
C ARG A 71 -0.19 -19.93 3.24
N CYS A 72 -0.76 -20.94 2.57
CA CYS A 72 -2.20 -21.10 2.46
C CYS A 72 -2.85 -21.05 3.85
N ASP A 73 -3.95 -20.34 3.94
CA ASP A 73 -4.76 -20.18 5.17
C ASP A 73 -4.10 -19.34 6.27
N ASP A 74 -2.89 -18.84 6.08
CA ASP A 74 -2.31 -17.90 7.03
C ASP A 74 -3.14 -16.62 7.04
N GLU A 75 -3.38 -16.12 8.26
CA GLU A 75 -3.92 -14.76 8.40
C GLU A 75 -2.74 -13.79 8.54
N PHE A 76 -2.89 -12.61 8.01
CA PHE A 76 -1.84 -11.60 8.09
C PHE A 76 -2.43 -10.21 8.29
N ILE A 77 -1.58 -9.32 8.76
CA ILE A 77 -1.93 -7.93 9.00
C ILE A 77 -1.08 -7.09 8.06
N SER A 78 -1.75 -6.31 7.21
CA SER A 78 -1.10 -5.41 6.26
C SER A 78 -1.20 -3.99 6.82
N ARG A 79 -0.06 -3.37 7.05
CA ARG A 79 0.05 -2.06 7.70
C ARG A 79 0.75 -1.08 6.80
N LEU A 80 0.40 0.19 6.93
CA LEU A 80 1.09 1.23 6.18
C LEU A 80 1.29 2.50 7.00
N TRP A 81 2.32 3.24 6.63
CA TRP A 81 2.48 4.63 7.03
C TRP A 81 2.91 5.41 5.80
N LEU A 82 2.77 6.72 5.85
CA LEU A 82 2.81 7.56 4.66
C LEU A 82 3.75 8.73 4.85
N GLU A 83 4.53 8.99 3.84
CA GLU A 83 5.48 10.07 3.82
C GLU A 83 5.34 10.84 2.52
N LYS A 84 5.50 12.15 2.58
CA LYS A 84 5.51 12.96 1.37
C LYS A 84 6.92 13.47 1.12
N GLN A 85 7.43 13.25 -0.09
CA GLN A 85 8.75 13.70 -0.51
C GLN A 85 8.59 14.54 -1.77
N GLY A 86 8.62 15.88 -1.62
CA GLY A 86 8.33 16.76 -2.74
C GLY A 86 6.92 16.57 -3.21
N ILE A 87 6.74 16.20 -4.49
CA ILE A 87 5.42 15.91 -5.04
C ILE A 87 5.06 14.43 -4.97
N LYS A 88 5.94 13.60 -4.39
CA LYS A 88 5.75 12.16 -4.33
C LYS A 88 5.15 11.75 -2.99
N TYR A 89 4.34 10.68 -3.02
CA TYR A 89 3.88 10.03 -1.81
C TYR A 89 4.55 8.67 -1.71
N VAL A 90 5.16 8.39 -0.57
CA VAL A 90 5.78 7.09 -0.33
C VAL A 90 4.96 6.35 0.70
N PHE A 91 4.36 5.23 0.26
CA PHE A 91 3.64 4.33 1.15
C PHE A 91 4.62 3.27 1.63
N HIS A 92 4.91 3.30 2.92
CA HIS A 92 5.74 2.28 3.56
C HIS A 92 4.79 1.21 4.08
N GLN A 93 4.90 0.01 3.52
CA GLN A 93 3.93 -1.06 3.78
C GLN A 93 4.61 -2.31 4.26
N ASP A 94 4.13 -2.83 5.37
CA ASP A 94 4.67 -4.04 5.99
C ASP A 94 3.55 -5.05 6.16
N ILE A 95 3.87 -6.34 5.95
CA ILE A 95 2.92 -7.43 6.14
C ILE A 95 3.49 -8.36 7.20
N PHE A 96 2.69 -8.64 8.22
CA PHE A 96 3.06 -9.51 9.33
C PHE A 96 2.10 -10.69 9.39
N ARG A 97 2.66 -11.90 9.56
CA ARG A 97 1.82 -13.07 9.79
C ARG A 97 1.17 -12.94 11.17
N ALA A 98 -0.14 -13.16 11.25
CA ALA A 98 -0.88 -12.89 12.47
C ALA A 98 -0.53 -13.85 13.60
N SER A 99 -0.21 -15.11 13.26
CA SER A 99 0.00 -16.15 14.29
C SER A 99 1.26 -15.94 15.13
N ASP A 100 2.33 -15.37 14.55
CA ASP A 100 3.61 -15.20 15.24
C ASP A 100 4.23 -13.82 15.02
N GLU A 101 3.53 -12.92 14.33
CA GLU A 101 3.99 -11.57 14.02
C GLU A 101 5.29 -11.52 13.22
N ALA A 102 5.60 -12.60 12.51
CA ALA A 102 6.78 -12.63 11.64
C ALA A 102 6.60 -11.64 10.49
N LEU A 103 7.65 -10.87 10.23
CA LEU A 103 7.63 -9.93 9.09
C LEU A 103 7.76 -10.74 7.81
N CYS A 104 6.76 -10.63 6.94
CA CYS A 104 6.71 -11.41 5.70
C CYS A 104 7.08 -10.58 4.47
N PHE A 105 6.82 -9.28 4.52
CA PHE A 105 7.04 -8.40 3.38
C PHE A 105 7.24 -6.98 3.86
N ARG A 106 8.15 -6.29 3.22
CA ARG A 106 8.37 -4.85 3.47
C ARG A 106 8.53 -4.16 2.14
N GLY A 107 7.74 -3.11 1.91
CA GLY A 107 7.80 -2.40 0.65
C GLY A 107 7.70 -0.90 0.83
N ASP A 108 8.42 -0.17 -0.03
CA ASP A 108 8.28 1.27 -0.15
C ASP A 108 7.73 1.51 -1.55
N ILE A 109 6.49 2.00 -1.62
CA ILE A 109 5.79 2.17 -2.89
C ILE A 109 5.57 3.66 -3.10
N THR A 110 6.24 4.20 -4.11
CA THR A 110 6.21 5.63 -4.41
C THR A 110 5.16 5.89 -5.47
N LEU A 111 4.23 6.78 -5.16
CA LEU A 111 3.20 7.23 -6.08
C LEU A 111 3.45 8.67 -6.48
N VAL A 112 3.13 8.98 -7.73
CA VAL A 112 3.10 10.35 -8.23
C VAL A 112 1.72 10.61 -8.79
N CYS A 113 1.33 11.88 -8.82
CA CYS A 113 0.03 12.28 -9.34
C CYS A 113 0.17 12.89 -10.72
N LEU A 114 -0.74 12.50 -11.61
CA LEU A 114 -0.87 13.09 -12.93
C LEU A 114 -2.21 13.82 -12.97
N ILE A 115 -2.19 15.09 -13.32
CA ILE A 115 -3.41 15.86 -13.51
C ILE A 115 -3.53 16.12 -15.00
N ASN A 116 -4.56 15.56 -15.62
CA ASN A 116 -4.77 15.59 -17.06
C ASN A 116 -3.52 15.14 -17.81
N GLY A 117 -2.89 14.07 -17.29
CA GLY A 117 -1.70 13.48 -17.91
C GLY A 117 -0.38 14.15 -17.57
N ARG A 118 -0.39 15.19 -16.75
CA ARG A 118 0.83 15.92 -16.38
C ARG A 118 1.24 15.65 -14.95
N LEU A 119 2.51 15.39 -14.75
CA LEU A 119 3.08 15.20 -13.40
C LEU A 119 2.82 16.48 -12.59
N SER A 120 2.16 16.34 -11.45
CA SER A 120 1.65 17.47 -10.68
C SER A 120 1.62 17.18 -9.20
N ASP A 121 1.53 18.23 -8.41
CA ASP A 121 1.29 18.13 -6.97
C ASP A 121 -0.22 18.27 -6.78
N SER A 122 -0.90 17.18 -6.42
CA SER A 122 -2.35 17.17 -6.34
C SER A 122 -2.85 17.76 -5.03
N GLU A 123 -3.59 18.84 -5.12
CA GLU A 123 -4.20 19.45 -3.94
C GLU A 123 -5.22 18.51 -3.30
N ASP A 124 -5.97 17.77 -4.11
CA ASP A 124 -6.96 16.81 -3.58
C ASP A 124 -6.32 15.75 -2.70
N TYR A 125 -5.22 15.16 -3.17
CA TYR A 125 -4.52 14.15 -2.39
C TYR A 125 -3.80 14.77 -1.19
N ASN A 126 -3.22 15.95 -1.37
CA ASN A 126 -2.56 16.65 -0.26
C ASN A 126 -3.54 16.92 0.87
N GLN A 127 -4.74 17.37 0.53
CA GLN A 127 -5.76 17.67 1.52
C GLN A 127 -6.26 16.40 2.22
N ALA A 128 -6.45 15.33 1.46
CA ALA A 128 -6.92 14.06 2.02
C ALA A 128 -5.91 13.43 2.96
N PHE A 129 -4.63 13.60 2.67
CA PHE A 129 -3.56 12.92 3.42
C PHE A 129 -2.91 13.79 4.51
N LYS A 130 -3.26 15.06 4.60
CA LYS A 130 -2.51 15.99 5.45
C LYS A 130 -2.36 15.57 6.90
N ASP A 131 -3.38 14.91 7.46
CA ASP A 131 -3.36 14.50 8.86
C ASP A 131 -2.62 13.18 9.08
N PHE A 132 -2.25 12.51 8.00
CA PHE A 132 -1.61 11.19 8.05
C PHE A 132 -0.14 11.23 7.68
N ILE A 133 0.31 12.31 7.04
CA ILE A 133 1.70 12.41 6.58
C ILE A 133 2.61 12.60 7.79
N GLN A 134 3.66 11.75 7.84
CA GLN A 134 4.66 11.83 8.89
C GLN A 134 5.82 12.68 8.39
N SER A 135 6.24 13.62 9.21
CA SER A 135 7.39 14.45 8.91
C SER A 135 8.56 14.05 9.79
N GLU A 136 9.74 14.33 9.31
CA GLU A 136 10.97 14.04 10.05
C GLU A 136 11.19 14.98 11.21
#